data_2f1d0f546c2e4c63dddab7c668bba229
#
_entry.id   2f1d0f546c2e4c63dddab7c668bba229
#
_cell.length_a   1.000
_cell.length_b   1.000
_cell.length_c   1.000
_cell.angle_alpha   90.00
_cell.angle_beta   90.00
_cell.angle_gamma   90.00
#
_symmetry.space_group_name_H-M   'P 1'
#
loop_
_entity.id
_entity.type
_entity.pdbx_description
1 polymer ?
#
loop_
_entity_poly.entity_id
_entity_poly.type
_entity_poly.pdbx_seq_one_letter_code
_entity_poly.pdbx_strand_id
1 'polypeptide(L)'
;MWFKQISFYPLNKDKLPELEVLADKLAQSEFAHCQGLDWFSEGFATPVSFSPELVFPADYTWLVALKKEEKVLPAGVIRDILDEKVLEIQNNEARNVGRKEKQELKEQITDDLLPRAFTRSSRTQAIFDTRHGYLLVNNAASAKAENILTKLREALGGLEAALPNTKQSPSSLMTSWLLQGHCEGGFELDSDCELKGVGDVVPVVKVSKQDLTADEVVQHVKNGKTVTQLGLVWREQIAFILTQDFTLKRIQYLDVLQEEAESNGDDAASLAFASQILMTEAISTMLEELVSYLGGWQE
;
A
#
# COMPACT_ATOMS: atom_id res chain seq x y z
N MET A 1 6.94 -12.20 9.07
CA MET A 1 6.65 -10.80 8.64
C MET A 1 5.22 -10.74 8.13
N TRP A 2 4.38 -9.81 8.67
CA TRP A 2 2.94 -9.78 8.43
C TRP A 2 2.54 -8.46 7.80
N PHE A 3 1.85 -8.48 6.65
CA PHE A 3 1.33 -7.28 5.99
C PHE A 3 0.11 -6.75 6.75
N LYS A 4 0.11 -5.46 7.07
CA LYS A 4 -0.98 -4.82 7.82
C LYS A 4 -2.01 -4.12 6.94
N GLN A 5 -1.72 -4.00 5.67
CA GLN A 5 -2.60 -3.42 4.65
C GLN A 5 -2.19 -3.95 3.29
N ILE A 6 -3.15 -4.25 2.43
CA ILE A 6 -2.88 -4.89 1.14
C ILE A 6 -3.70 -4.21 0.05
N SER A 7 -3.01 -3.79 -1.02
CA SER A 7 -3.57 -3.71 -2.36
C SER A 7 -3.10 -4.94 -3.14
N PHE A 8 -3.95 -5.52 -3.96
CA PHE A 8 -3.58 -6.72 -4.70
C PHE A 8 -3.95 -6.58 -6.17
N TYR A 9 -3.25 -7.32 -7.01
CA TYR A 9 -3.39 -7.31 -8.47
C TYR A 9 -3.39 -8.74 -8.98
N PRO A 10 -4.46 -9.20 -9.65
CA PRO A 10 -4.46 -10.46 -10.37
C PRO A 10 -3.34 -10.51 -11.42
N LEU A 11 -2.59 -11.60 -11.43
CA LEU A 11 -1.47 -11.85 -12.34
C LEU A 11 -1.82 -12.92 -13.36
N ASN A 12 -1.31 -12.79 -14.57
CA ASN A 12 -1.29 -13.88 -15.51
C ASN A 12 -0.16 -14.85 -15.15
N LYS A 13 -0.50 -16.00 -14.56
CA LYS A 13 0.47 -17.00 -14.07
C LYS A 13 1.36 -17.54 -15.18
N ASP A 14 0.82 -17.72 -16.40
CA ASP A 14 1.56 -18.28 -17.53
C ASP A 14 2.64 -17.34 -18.08
N LYS A 15 2.62 -16.06 -17.66
CA LYS A 15 3.56 -15.02 -18.10
C LYS A 15 4.45 -14.50 -16.97
N LEU A 16 4.43 -15.16 -15.81
CA LEU A 16 5.37 -14.81 -14.75
C LEU A 16 6.79 -15.21 -15.16
N PRO A 17 7.79 -14.37 -14.85
CA PRO A 17 9.19 -14.74 -15.05
C PRO A 17 9.59 -15.86 -14.10
N GLU A 18 10.59 -16.63 -14.46
CA GLU A 18 11.27 -17.51 -13.51
C GLU A 18 11.96 -16.69 -12.40
N LEU A 19 12.12 -17.26 -11.21
CA LEU A 19 12.69 -16.59 -10.03
C LEU A 19 14.05 -15.94 -10.31
N GLU A 20 14.94 -16.68 -10.99
CA GLU A 20 16.29 -16.22 -11.33
C GLU A 20 16.24 -14.99 -12.29
N VAL A 21 15.34 -15.05 -13.28
CA VAL A 21 15.14 -13.93 -14.22
C VAL A 21 14.59 -12.71 -13.49
N LEU A 22 13.66 -12.89 -12.55
CA LEU A 22 13.17 -11.80 -11.70
C LEU A 22 14.33 -11.16 -10.94
N ALA A 23 15.15 -11.95 -10.24
CA ALA A 23 16.27 -11.45 -9.45
C ALA A 23 17.28 -10.67 -10.30
N ASP A 24 17.67 -11.20 -11.47
CA ASP A 24 18.59 -10.55 -12.40
C ASP A 24 18.05 -9.22 -12.95
N LYS A 25 16.75 -9.17 -13.22
CA LYS A 25 16.08 -7.95 -13.71
C LYS A 25 15.99 -6.88 -12.63
N LEU A 26 15.69 -7.26 -11.40
CA LEU A 26 15.65 -6.33 -10.27
C LEU A 26 17.04 -5.77 -9.95
N ALA A 27 18.09 -6.56 -10.09
CA ALA A 27 19.48 -6.12 -9.90
C ALA A 27 19.88 -4.99 -10.86
N GLN A 28 19.33 -4.95 -12.09
CA GLN A 28 19.57 -3.87 -13.04
C GLN A 28 18.91 -2.53 -12.61
N SER A 29 17.98 -2.58 -11.67
CA SER A 29 17.25 -1.42 -11.13
C SER A 29 17.41 -1.34 -9.61
N GLU A 30 18.59 -1.77 -9.09
CA GLU A 30 18.90 -1.73 -7.68
C GLU A 30 18.94 -0.29 -7.16
N PHE A 31 18.55 -0.13 -5.91
CA PHE A 31 18.49 1.17 -5.24
C PHE A 31 19.90 1.81 -5.11
N ALA A 32 19.99 3.06 -5.54
CA ALA A 32 21.13 3.93 -5.28
C ALA A 32 20.69 5.16 -4.47
N HIS A 33 21.55 5.66 -3.59
CA HIS A 33 21.25 6.84 -2.79
C HIS A 33 21.14 8.12 -3.65
N CYS A 34 20.32 9.08 -3.19
CA CYS A 34 20.21 10.41 -3.80
C CYS A 34 21.60 11.08 -3.92
N GLN A 35 21.90 11.61 -5.08
CA GLN A 35 23.14 12.34 -5.35
C GLN A 35 22.86 13.78 -5.77
N GLY A 36 23.82 14.69 -5.47
CA GLY A 36 23.78 16.07 -5.94
C GLY A 36 22.43 16.74 -5.73
N LEU A 37 21.82 17.17 -6.83
CA LEU A 37 20.55 17.89 -6.87
C LEU A 37 19.31 16.98 -7.02
N ASP A 38 19.45 15.67 -6.84
CA ASP A 38 18.31 14.76 -6.84
C ASP A 38 17.41 15.05 -5.64
N TRP A 39 16.12 15.20 -5.87
CA TRP A 39 15.11 15.31 -4.82
C TRP A 39 14.74 13.96 -4.21
N PHE A 40 14.81 12.91 -5.00
CA PHE A 40 14.58 11.54 -4.57
C PHE A 40 15.33 10.55 -5.46
N SER A 41 15.55 9.36 -4.95
CA SER A 41 15.95 8.19 -5.71
C SER A 41 15.06 7.00 -5.34
N GLU A 42 14.93 6.04 -6.24
CA GLU A 42 14.07 4.89 -6.07
C GLU A 42 14.64 3.69 -6.82
N GLY A 43 14.59 2.51 -6.18
CA GLY A 43 15.09 1.27 -6.76
C GLY A 43 14.77 0.08 -5.88
N PHE A 44 15.00 -1.13 -6.39
CA PHE A 44 14.79 -2.36 -5.63
C PHE A 44 15.87 -2.53 -4.56
N ALA A 45 15.47 -3.02 -3.40
CA ALA A 45 16.36 -3.23 -2.27
C ALA A 45 16.01 -4.54 -1.56
N THR A 46 16.90 -5.01 -0.70
CA THR A 46 16.68 -6.23 0.08
C THR A 46 15.35 -6.17 0.86
N PRO A 47 14.45 -7.13 0.67
CA PRO A 47 13.15 -7.13 1.35
C PRO A 47 13.25 -7.51 2.82
N VAL A 48 14.30 -8.23 3.21
CA VAL A 48 14.59 -8.68 4.57
C VAL A 48 16.00 -8.25 4.99
N SER A 49 16.27 -8.13 6.29
CA SER A 49 17.54 -7.63 6.80
C SER A 49 18.64 -8.69 6.93
N PHE A 50 18.26 -9.96 6.92
CA PHE A 50 19.17 -11.10 7.12
C PHE A 50 19.65 -11.73 5.80
N SER A 51 19.17 -11.24 4.64
CA SER A 51 19.62 -11.69 3.32
C SER A 51 20.02 -10.49 2.45
N PRO A 52 21.12 -10.57 1.68
CA PRO A 52 21.52 -9.53 0.74
C PRO A 52 20.72 -9.58 -0.58
N GLU A 53 19.90 -10.59 -0.79
CA GLU A 53 19.19 -10.80 -2.04
C GLU A 53 18.02 -9.82 -2.21
N LEU A 54 17.76 -9.41 -3.45
CA LEU A 54 16.65 -8.52 -3.81
C LEU A 54 15.29 -9.24 -3.86
N VAL A 55 15.30 -10.54 -3.90
CA VAL A 55 14.13 -11.40 -3.83
C VAL A 55 14.31 -12.38 -2.68
N PHE A 56 13.33 -12.48 -1.80
CA PHE A 56 13.29 -13.48 -0.76
C PHE A 56 12.21 -14.53 -1.12
N PRO A 57 12.63 -15.70 -1.64
CA PRO A 57 11.70 -16.77 -2.01
C PRO A 57 11.29 -17.58 -0.78
N ALA A 58 10.01 -17.92 -0.69
CA ALA A 58 9.46 -18.87 0.25
C ALA A 58 8.43 -19.74 -0.48
N ASP A 59 8.86 -20.92 -0.93
CA ASP A 59 8.11 -21.83 -1.77
C ASP A 59 7.56 -21.11 -3.03
N TYR A 60 6.24 -21.08 -3.21
CA TYR A 60 5.56 -20.41 -4.34
C TYR A 60 5.41 -18.89 -4.16
N THR A 61 5.96 -18.30 -3.12
CA THR A 61 5.85 -16.88 -2.82
C THR A 61 7.20 -16.18 -2.89
N TRP A 62 7.27 -15.02 -3.57
CA TRP A 62 8.49 -14.26 -3.76
C TRP A 62 8.31 -12.84 -3.27
N LEU A 63 9.01 -12.50 -2.20
CA LEU A 63 8.96 -11.18 -1.61
C LEU A 63 10.02 -10.27 -2.25
N VAL A 64 9.61 -9.08 -2.64
CA VAL A 64 10.44 -8.01 -3.18
C VAL A 64 10.17 -6.70 -2.44
N ALA A 65 11.10 -5.74 -2.50
CA ALA A 65 10.91 -4.44 -1.90
C ALA A 65 11.42 -3.32 -2.81
N LEU A 66 10.62 -2.31 -2.99
CA LEU A 66 10.99 -1.04 -3.59
C LEU A 66 11.35 -0.06 -2.48
N LYS A 67 12.58 0.46 -2.49
CA LYS A 67 13.03 1.51 -1.58
C LYS A 67 13.00 2.85 -2.29
N LYS A 68 12.44 3.84 -1.62
CA LYS A 68 12.47 5.24 -2.03
C LYS A 68 13.18 6.06 -0.97
N GLU A 69 14.09 6.91 -1.38
CA GLU A 69 14.75 7.90 -0.56
C GLU A 69 14.39 9.29 -1.06
N GLU A 70 13.95 10.16 -0.19
CA GLU A 70 13.55 11.54 -0.50
C GLU A 70 14.36 12.51 0.35
N LYS A 71 14.83 13.59 -0.25
CA LYS A 71 15.46 14.69 0.49
C LYS A 71 14.41 15.52 1.22
N VAL A 72 14.69 15.83 2.47
CA VAL A 72 13.81 16.61 3.34
C VAL A 72 14.34 18.04 3.41
N LEU A 73 13.76 18.92 2.61
CA LEU A 73 14.07 20.35 2.59
C LEU A 73 12.77 21.16 2.76
N PRO A 74 12.43 21.53 4.01
CA PRO A 74 11.19 22.25 4.28
C PRO A 74 11.16 23.62 3.57
N ALA A 75 10.03 23.94 2.95
CA ALA A 75 9.84 25.22 2.26
C ALA A 75 10.01 26.44 3.18
N GLY A 76 9.78 26.28 4.49
CA GLY A 76 10.03 27.31 5.49
C GLY A 76 11.52 27.71 5.55
N VAL A 77 12.41 26.72 5.58
CA VAL A 77 13.86 26.96 5.62
C VAL A 77 14.34 27.76 4.40
N ILE A 78 13.86 27.40 3.21
CA ILE A 78 14.18 28.12 1.98
C ILE A 78 13.66 29.57 2.05
N ARG A 79 12.44 29.75 2.59
CA ARG A 79 11.82 31.09 2.69
C ARG A 79 12.59 31.98 3.64
N ASP A 80 12.94 31.48 4.83
CA ASP A 80 13.65 32.26 5.86
C ASP A 80 15.01 32.76 5.31
N ILE A 81 15.77 31.88 4.65
CA ILE A 81 17.06 32.26 4.03
C ILE A 81 16.85 33.23 2.85
N LEU A 82 15.77 33.06 2.07
CA LEU A 82 15.45 33.98 0.98
C LEU A 82 15.12 35.37 1.51
N ASP A 83 14.34 35.47 2.58
CA ASP A 83 13.97 36.74 3.20
C ASP A 83 15.21 37.46 3.79
N GLU A 84 16.12 36.71 4.43
CA GLU A 84 17.41 37.25 4.88
C GLU A 84 18.26 37.81 3.72
N LYS A 85 18.43 37.03 2.63
CA LYS A 85 19.19 37.49 1.45
C LYS A 85 18.54 38.71 0.76
N VAL A 86 17.22 38.74 0.70
CA VAL A 86 16.50 39.90 0.13
C VAL A 86 16.73 41.15 0.96
N LEU A 87 16.66 41.05 2.29
CA LEU A 87 16.97 42.16 3.19
C LEU A 87 18.42 42.62 3.07
N GLU A 88 19.38 41.70 2.94
CA GLU A 88 20.78 42.03 2.74
C GLU A 88 20.99 42.85 1.44
N ILE A 89 20.42 42.42 0.31
CA ILE A 89 20.50 43.12 -0.97
C ILE A 89 19.84 44.50 -0.86
N GLN A 90 18.67 44.60 -0.23
CA GLN A 90 17.98 45.88 -0.04
C GLN A 90 18.80 46.88 0.77
N ASN A 91 19.49 46.41 1.81
CA ASN A 91 20.31 47.25 2.67
C ASN A 91 21.63 47.65 1.98
N ASN A 92 22.27 46.74 1.27
CA ASN A 92 23.58 46.99 0.68
C ASN A 92 23.50 47.79 -0.65
N GLU A 93 22.44 47.54 -1.44
CA GLU A 93 22.29 48.14 -2.77
C GLU A 93 21.22 49.24 -2.83
N ALA A 94 20.53 49.49 -1.73
CA ALA A 94 19.45 50.50 -1.61
C ALA A 94 18.38 50.38 -2.71
N ARG A 95 18.04 49.15 -3.13
CA ARG A 95 17.06 48.84 -4.17
C ARG A 95 16.11 47.73 -3.74
N ASN A 96 14.94 47.69 -4.38
CA ASN A 96 14.01 46.57 -4.19
C ASN A 96 14.41 45.35 -5.07
N VAL A 97 14.29 44.14 -4.52
CA VAL A 97 14.48 42.90 -5.24
C VAL A 97 13.20 42.51 -5.99
N GLY A 98 13.30 42.39 -7.31
CA GLY A 98 12.16 42.09 -8.17
C GLY A 98 11.71 40.60 -8.06
N ARG A 99 10.51 40.31 -8.60
CA ARG A 99 9.95 38.94 -8.55
C ARG A 99 10.84 37.89 -9.23
N LYS A 100 11.43 38.22 -10.36
CA LYS A 100 12.32 37.33 -11.12
C LYS A 100 13.59 37.00 -10.33
N GLU A 101 14.21 38.05 -9.78
CA GLU A 101 15.42 37.91 -8.97
C GLU A 101 15.16 37.08 -7.69
N LYS A 102 14.01 37.28 -7.02
CA LYS A 102 13.62 36.45 -5.89
C LYS A 102 13.47 34.96 -6.27
N GLN A 103 12.97 34.68 -7.47
CA GLN A 103 12.86 33.31 -7.96
C GLN A 103 14.24 32.70 -8.22
N GLU A 104 15.14 33.44 -8.84
CA GLU A 104 16.54 33.02 -9.08
C GLU A 104 17.29 32.76 -7.76
N LEU A 105 17.15 33.66 -6.78
CA LEU A 105 17.71 33.48 -5.44
C LEU A 105 17.15 32.23 -4.74
N LYS A 106 15.84 31.98 -4.87
CA LYS A 106 15.21 30.79 -4.31
C LYS A 106 15.76 29.50 -4.92
N GLU A 107 15.95 29.48 -6.23
CA GLU A 107 16.56 28.34 -6.95
C GLU A 107 18.00 28.10 -6.47
N GLN A 108 18.82 29.16 -6.41
CA GLN A 108 20.18 29.08 -5.90
C GLN A 108 20.24 28.54 -4.45
N ILE A 109 19.40 29.07 -3.56
CA ILE A 109 19.31 28.60 -2.17
C ILE A 109 18.93 27.12 -2.12
N THR A 110 17.99 26.72 -2.97
CA THR A 110 17.56 25.30 -3.04
C THR A 110 18.71 24.42 -3.50
N ASP A 111 19.43 24.81 -4.55
CA ASP A 111 20.57 24.05 -5.10
C ASP A 111 21.74 23.97 -4.11
N ASP A 112 21.97 25.02 -3.30
CA ASP A 112 22.99 25.03 -2.26
C ASP A 112 22.66 24.12 -1.07
N LEU A 113 21.37 24.04 -0.71
CA LEU A 113 20.90 23.28 0.45
C LEU A 113 20.61 21.80 0.13
N LEU A 114 20.12 21.52 -1.05
CA LEU A 114 19.67 20.19 -1.43
C LEU A 114 20.73 19.09 -1.27
N PRO A 115 22.03 19.31 -1.64
CA PRO A 115 23.07 18.30 -1.42
C PRO A 115 23.31 17.95 0.05
N ARG A 116 23.00 18.88 0.97
CA ARG A 116 23.19 18.75 2.42
C ARG A 116 21.90 18.39 3.17
N ALA A 117 20.79 18.29 2.47
CA ALA A 117 19.49 17.99 3.07
C ALA A 117 19.48 16.59 3.66
N PHE A 118 18.81 16.42 4.79
CA PHE A 118 18.53 15.09 5.35
C PHE A 118 17.72 14.25 4.37
N THR A 119 17.90 12.94 4.42
CA THR A 119 17.10 12.01 3.63
C THR A 119 16.15 11.22 4.52
N ARG A 120 14.99 10.88 3.97
CA ARG A 120 14.01 9.97 4.55
C ARG A 120 13.79 8.82 3.60
N SER A 121 14.02 7.60 4.08
CA SER A 121 13.76 6.39 3.31
C SER A 121 12.42 5.76 3.68
N SER A 122 11.75 5.17 2.70
CA SER A 122 10.59 4.31 2.87
C SER A 122 10.75 3.06 2.00
N ARG A 123 10.10 1.95 2.41
CA ARG A 123 10.06 0.71 1.63
C ARG A 123 8.62 0.30 1.40
N THR A 124 8.31 -0.09 0.18
CA THR A 124 7.07 -0.76 -0.19
C THR A 124 7.40 -2.19 -0.56
N GLN A 125 6.82 -3.15 0.13
CA GLN A 125 7.05 -4.57 -0.12
C GLN A 125 5.91 -5.14 -0.96
N ALA A 126 6.23 -6.13 -1.79
CA ALA A 126 5.24 -6.88 -2.55
C ALA A 126 5.62 -8.36 -2.58
N ILE A 127 4.60 -9.23 -2.57
CA ILE A 127 4.75 -10.67 -2.72
C ILE A 127 4.10 -11.10 -4.03
N PHE A 128 4.87 -11.79 -4.86
CA PHE A 128 4.32 -12.60 -5.95
C PHE A 128 3.83 -13.92 -5.38
N ASP A 129 2.55 -14.16 -5.44
CA ASP A 129 1.93 -15.45 -5.19
C ASP A 129 1.74 -16.17 -6.52
N THR A 130 2.66 -17.06 -6.84
CA THR A 130 2.66 -17.76 -8.14
C THR A 130 1.63 -18.89 -8.19
N ARG A 131 1.17 -19.39 -7.03
CA ARG A 131 0.15 -20.43 -6.92
C ARG A 131 -1.25 -19.89 -7.21
N HIS A 132 -1.66 -18.82 -6.52
CA HIS A 132 -3.00 -18.22 -6.69
C HIS A 132 -3.04 -17.16 -7.79
N GLY A 133 -1.89 -16.64 -8.22
CA GLY A 133 -1.81 -15.64 -9.28
C GLY A 133 -2.14 -14.23 -8.79
N TYR A 134 -1.53 -13.81 -7.70
CA TYR A 134 -1.67 -12.45 -7.15
C TYR A 134 -0.32 -11.78 -6.92
N LEU A 135 -0.29 -10.47 -7.13
CA LEU A 135 0.72 -9.60 -6.55
C LEU A 135 0.09 -8.91 -5.33
N LEU A 136 0.56 -9.23 -4.14
CA LEU A 136 0.11 -8.63 -2.88
C LEU A 136 1.07 -7.50 -2.49
N VAL A 137 0.61 -6.27 -2.44
CA VAL A 137 1.42 -5.10 -2.11
C VAL A 137 1.08 -4.63 -0.70
N ASN A 138 2.09 -4.54 0.18
CA ASN A 138 1.94 -4.07 1.57
C ASN A 138 1.70 -2.55 1.63
N ASN A 139 0.65 -2.09 1.01
CA ASN A 139 0.21 -0.70 1.03
C ASN A 139 -1.26 -0.58 0.58
N ALA A 140 -2.08 0.20 1.30
CA ALA A 140 -3.46 0.48 0.91
C ALA A 140 -3.62 1.82 0.16
N ALA A 141 -2.54 2.59 -0.02
CA ALA A 141 -2.57 3.80 -0.83
C ALA A 141 -2.28 3.43 -2.30
N SER A 142 -3.27 3.60 -3.18
CA SER A 142 -3.19 3.23 -4.60
C SER A 142 -1.93 3.76 -5.27
N ALA A 143 -1.59 5.03 -5.06
CA ALA A 143 -0.41 5.64 -5.66
C ALA A 143 0.91 4.91 -5.32
N LYS A 144 1.05 4.40 -4.09
CA LYS A 144 2.25 3.64 -3.69
C LYS A 144 2.23 2.21 -4.21
N ALA A 145 1.05 1.59 -4.23
CA ALA A 145 0.88 0.25 -4.78
C ALA A 145 1.08 0.24 -6.30
N GLU A 146 0.56 1.23 -7.00
CA GLU A 146 0.77 1.41 -8.44
C GLU A 146 2.22 1.77 -8.79
N ASN A 147 2.92 2.50 -7.91
CA ASN A 147 4.31 2.84 -8.12
C ASN A 147 5.20 1.59 -8.15
N ILE A 148 5.10 0.69 -7.16
CA ILE A 148 5.88 -0.56 -7.19
C ILE A 148 5.50 -1.43 -8.39
N LEU A 149 4.23 -1.48 -8.77
CA LEU A 149 3.77 -2.20 -9.96
C LEU A 149 4.38 -1.62 -11.25
N THR A 150 4.45 -0.30 -11.35
CA THR A 150 5.08 0.40 -12.49
C THR A 150 6.57 0.07 -12.56
N LYS A 151 7.26 0.12 -11.42
CA LYS A 151 8.70 -0.20 -11.35
C LYS A 151 8.99 -1.67 -11.67
N LEU A 152 8.12 -2.59 -11.27
CA LEU A 152 8.20 -4.00 -11.66
C LEU A 152 7.99 -4.17 -13.18
N ARG A 153 7.04 -3.46 -13.77
CA ARG A 153 6.82 -3.47 -15.24
C ARG A 153 8.02 -2.92 -16.00
N GLU A 154 8.60 -1.82 -15.52
CA GLU A 154 9.81 -1.23 -16.11
C GLU A 154 10.99 -2.22 -16.06
N ALA A 155 11.27 -2.80 -14.90
CA ALA A 155 12.37 -3.72 -14.70
C ALA A 155 12.24 -5.02 -15.51
N LEU A 156 11.03 -5.59 -15.57
CA LEU A 156 10.77 -6.84 -16.27
C LEU A 156 10.56 -6.68 -17.80
N GLY A 157 10.39 -5.43 -18.28
CA GLY A 157 9.99 -5.17 -19.66
C GLY A 157 8.52 -5.49 -19.95
N GLY A 158 7.72 -5.66 -18.89
CA GLY A 158 6.28 -5.95 -18.90
C GLY A 158 5.90 -6.89 -17.76
N LEU A 159 4.73 -6.67 -17.19
CA LEU A 159 4.11 -7.54 -16.18
C LEU A 159 2.59 -7.46 -16.37
N GLU A 160 1.97 -8.58 -16.71
CA GLU A 160 0.51 -8.66 -16.84
C GLU A 160 -0.14 -8.76 -15.46
N ALA A 161 -0.38 -7.62 -14.87
CA ALA A 161 -1.10 -7.44 -13.62
C ALA A 161 -2.31 -6.53 -13.89
N ALA A 162 -3.50 -7.03 -13.59
CA ALA A 162 -4.75 -6.31 -13.77
C ALA A 162 -5.17 -5.57 -12.50
N LEU A 163 -5.99 -4.54 -12.62
CA LEU A 163 -6.72 -4.00 -11.46
C LEU A 163 -7.77 -5.02 -11.02
N PRO A 164 -8.02 -5.17 -9.72
CA PRO A 164 -9.04 -6.07 -9.22
C PRO A 164 -10.42 -5.51 -9.58
N ASN A 165 -11.02 -6.06 -10.63
CA ASN A 165 -12.35 -5.68 -11.11
C ASN A 165 -13.26 -6.91 -11.10
N THR A 166 -14.33 -6.85 -10.32
CA THR A 166 -15.29 -7.94 -10.11
C THR A 166 -16.65 -7.58 -10.70
N LYS A 167 -17.48 -8.59 -11.00
CA LYS A 167 -18.82 -8.38 -11.60
C LYS A 167 -19.74 -7.57 -10.70
N GLN A 168 -19.63 -7.72 -9.37
CA GLN A 168 -20.27 -6.86 -8.39
C GLN A 168 -19.22 -6.00 -7.70
N SER A 169 -19.54 -4.77 -7.33
CA SER A 169 -18.63 -3.92 -6.58
C SER A 169 -18.54 -4.35 -5.11
N PRO A 170 -17.36 -4.22 -4.47
CA PRO A 170 -17.23 -4.47 -3.04
C PRO A 170 -18.24 -3.66 -2.19
N SER A 171 -18.53 -2.41 -2.57
CA SER A 171 -19.52 -1.57 -1.89
C SER A 171 -20.92 -2.18 -1.92
N SER A 172 -21.32 -2.80 -3.03
CA SER A 172 -22.62 -3.46 -3.16
C SER A 172 -22.72 -4.68 -2.23
N LEU A 173 -21.69 -5.52 -2.21
CA LEU A 173 -21.64 -6.70 -1.33
C LEU A 173 -21.64 -6.29 0.15
N MET A 174 -20.78 -5.36 0.54
CA MET A 174 -20.70 -4.84 1.91
C MET A 174 -22.03 -4.24 2.37
N THR A 175 -22.71 -3.51 1.48
CA THR A 175 -24.02 -2.92 1.78
C THR A 175 -25.10 -3.99 1.98
N SER A 176 -25.09 -5.05 1.17
CA SER A 176 -25.98 -6.19 1.31
C SER A 176 -25.77 -6.93 2.64
N TRP A 177 -24.51 -7.24 2.99
CA TRP A 177 -24.17 -7.93 4.24
C TRP A 177 -24.59 -7.12 5.48
N LEU A 178 -24.32 -5.80 5.46
CA LEU A 178 -24.75 -4.93 6.57
C LEU A 178 -26.27 -4.86 6.68
N LEU A 179 -26.99 -4.81 5.56
CA LEU A 179 -28.45 -4.77 5.54
C LEU A 179 -29.07 -6.08 6.06
N GLN A 180 -28.47 -7.22 5.74
CA GLN A 180 -28.88 -8.55 6.17
C GLN A 180 -28.49 -8.85 7.62
N GLY A 181 -27.49 -8.13 8.16
CA GLY A 181 -26.95 -8.36 9.49
C GLY A 181 -26.05 -9.60 9.59
N HIS A 182 -25.67 -10.21 8.47
CA HIS A 182 -24.76 -11.35 8.41
C HIS A 182 -23.99 -11.37 7.08
N CYS A 183 -22.84 -12.02 7.10
CA CYS A 183 -22.04 -12.30 5.91
C CYS A 183 -22.23 -13.75 5.46
N GLU A 184 -21.77 -14.07 4.27
CA GLU A 184 -21.77 -15.42 3.69
C GLU A 184 -20.40 -16.08 3.87
N GLY A 185 -20.36 -17.41 3.79
CA GLY A 185 -19.17 -18.20 3.90
C GLY A 185 -18.48 -18.09 5.25
N GLY A 186 -17.16 -17.95 5.22
CA GLY A 186 -16.35 -17.82 6.44
C GLY A 186 -16.23 -16.39 6.96
N PHE A 187 -17.01 -15.43 6.44
CA PHE A 187 -16.94 -14.02 6.85
C PHE A 187 -17.95 -13.69 7.93
N GLU A 188 -17.56 -12.82 8.85
CA GLU A 188 -18.40 -12.27 9.92
C GLU A 188 -18.23 -10.75 9.98
N LEU A 189 -19.28 -10.03 10.40
CA LEU A 189 -19.22 -8.59 10.63
C LEU A 189 -18.36 -8.31 11.87
N ASP A 190 -17.43 -7.38 11.74
CA ASP A 190 -16.71 -6.80 12.88
C ASP A 190 -17.42 -5.50 13.32
N SER A 191 -16.74 -4.64 14.05
CA SER A 191 -17.32 -3.50 14.79
C SER A 191 -17.14 -2.13 14.11
N ASP A 192 -16.50 -2.07 12.94
CA ASP A 192 -16.17 -0.83 12.24
C ASP A 192 -16.85 -0.75 10.86
N CYS A 193 -17.52 0.37 10.53
CA CYS A 193 -17.93 0.63 9.15
C CYS A 193 -17.92 2.13 8.79
N GLU A 194 -17.80 2.42 7.49
CA GLU A 194 -18.01 3.76 6.93
C GLU A 194 -19.08 3.69 5.85
N LEU A 195 -20.07 4.60 5.95
CA LEU A 195 -21.15 4.72 4.98
C LEU A 195 -21.15 6.12 4.35
N LYS A 196 -21.44 6.17 3.05
CA LYS A 196 -21.59 7.43 2.30
C LYS A 196 -22.97 7.51 1.65
N GLY A 197 -23.54 8.68 1.72
CA GLY A 197 -24.76 9.01 0.97
C GLY A 197 -24.46 9.61 -0.40
N VAL A 198 -25.51 10.01 -1.11
CA VAL A 198 -25.45 10.70 -2.41
C VAL A 198 -25.89 12.15 -2.23
N GLY A 199 -25.45 13.04 -3.13
CA GLY A 199 -25.83 14.46 -3.17
C GLY A 199 -24.62 15.37 -3.38
N ASP A 200 -24.87 16.68 -3.51
CA ASP A 200 -23.82 17.69 -3.70
C ASP A 200 -22.88 17.77 -2.49
N VAL A 201 -23.42 17.61 -1.29
CA VAL A 201 -22.64 17.44 -0.06
C VAL A 201 -22.83 15.99 0.38
N VAL A 202 -21.82 15.15 0.15
CA VAL A 202 -21.85 13.71 0.46
C VAL A 202 -21.82 13.51 1.98
N PRO A 203 -22.92 13.06 2.62
CA PRO A 203 -22.92 12.78 4.05
C PRO A 203 -22.13 11.50 4.33
N VAL A 204 -21.21 11.55 5.29
CA VAL A 204 -20.39 10.42 5.73
C VAL A 204 -20.76 10.05 7.16
N VAL A 205 -20.97 8.77 7.42
CA VAL A 205 -21.17 8.20 8.74
C VAL A 205 -20.05 7.21 9.01
N LYS A 206 -19.38 7.35 10.15
CA LYS A 206 -18.37 6.42 10.64
C LYS A 206 -18.86 5.80 11.92
N VAL A 207 -18.91 4.50 11.93
CA VAL A 207 -19.24 3.68 13.10
C VAL A 207 -17.98 2.94 13.51
N SER A 208 -17.68 2.94 14.79
CA SER A 208 -16.51 2.26 15.30
C SER A 208 -16.79 1.63 16.66
N LYS A 209 -16.30 0.40 16.85
CA LYS A 209 -16.45 -0.38 18.08
C LYS A 209 -17.92 -0.53 18.51
N GLN A 210 -18.80 -0.77 17.56
CA GLN A 210 -20.23 -0.90 17.78
C GLN A 210 -20.77 -2.15 17.08
N ASP A 211 -21.85 -2.71 17.60
CA ASP A 211 -22.60 -3.77 16.94
C ASP A 211 -23.20 -3.23 15.62
N LEU A 212 -22.72 -3.73 14.51
CA LEU A 212 -23.15 -3.29 13.19
C LEU A 212 -24.55 -3.79 12.82
N THR A 213 -25.10 -4.78 13.55
CA THR A 213 -26.47 -5.27 13.35
C THR A 213 -27.52 -4.41 14.05
N ALA A 214 -27.09 -3.44 14.87
CA ALA A 214 -27.98 -2.51 15.57
C ALA A 214 -28.83 -1.69 14.59
N ASP A 215 -30.12 -1.51 14.91
CA ASP A 215 -31.09 -0.81 14.05
C ASP A 215 -30.60 0.57 13.61
N GLU A 216 -29.95 1.31 14.49
CA GLU A 216 -29.43 2.65 14.21
C GLU A 216 -28.37 2.65 13.08
N VAL A 217 -27.55 1.59 12.97
CA VAL A 217 -26.56 1.43 11.89
C VAL A 217 -27.24 1.03 10.60
N VAL A 218 -28.12 0.02 10.66
CA VAL A 218 -28.85 -0.50 9.51
C VAL A 218 -29.79 0.56 8.89
N GLN A 219 -30.35 1.47 9.69
CA GLN A 219 -31.18 2.56 9.21
C GLN A 219 -30.44 3.50 8.24
N HIS A 220 -29.14 3.65 8.37
CA HIS A 220 -28.36 4.43 7.41
C HIS A 220 -28.39 3.82 6.00
N VAL A 221 -28.31 2.50 5.90
CA VAL A 221 -28.43 1.78 4.62
C VAL A 221 -29.86 1.89 4.07
N LYS A 222 -30.88 1.66 4.92
CA LYS A 222 -32.29 1.82 4.54
C LYS A 222 -32.62 3.23 4.03
N ASN A 223 -31.90 4.24 4.52
CA ASN A 223 -32.01 5.63 4.10
C ASN A 223 -31.11 5.96 2.86
N GLY A 224 -30.64 4.96 2.13
CA GLY A 224 -29.94 5.13 0.85
C GLY A 224 -28.44 5.42 0.94
N LYS A 225 -27.80 5.21 2.10
CA LYS A 225 -26.33 5.23 2.17
C LYS A 225 -25.75 3.88 1.76
N THR A 226 -24.60 3.90 1.12
CA THR A 226 -23.82 2.72 0.74
C THR A 226 -22.61 2.56 1.63
N VAL A 227 -22.22 1.32 1.90
CA VAL A 227 -21.03 1.00 2.69
C VAL A 227 -19.80 1.18 1.82
N THR A 228 -18.84 1.97 2.29
CA THR A 228 -17.58 2.23 1.62
C THR A 228 -16.39 1.57 2.31
N GLN A 229 -16.54 1.24 3.59
CA GLN A 229 -15.58 0.44 4.35
C GLN A 229 -16.36 -0.43 5.34
N LEU A 230 -15.96 -1.69 5.48
CA LEU A 230 -16.58 -2.66 6.39
C LEU A 230 -15.51 -3.48 7.10
N GLY A 231 -15.57 -3.52 8.42
CA GLY A 231 -14.80 -4.42 9.24
C GLY A 231 -15.36 -5.84 9.14
N LEU A 232 -14.48 -6.78 8.88
CA LEU A 232 -14.79 -8.19 8.68
C LEU A 232 -13.79 -9.06 9.44
N VAL A 233 -14.26 -10.21 9.91
CA VAL A 233 -13.44 -11.32 10.39
C VAL A 233 -13.64 -12.49 9.44
N TRP A 234 -12.55 -13.13 9.01
CA TRP A 234 -12.61 -14.32 8.17
C TRP A 234 -12.08 -15.53 8.92
N ARG A 235 -12.97 -16.55 9.08
CA ARG A 235 -12.69 -17.86 9.71
C ARG A 235 -11.96 -17.79 11.05
N GLU A 236 -12.21 -16.75 11.85
CA GLU A 236 -11.52 -16.48 13.11
C GLU A 236 -9.95 -16.44 12.96
N GLN A 237 -9.45 -16.22 11.73
CA GLN A 237 -8.02 -16.17 11.43
C GLN A 237 -7.52 -14.78 11.10
N ILE A 238 -8.33 -13.98 10.39
CA ILE A 238 -7.94 -12.65 9.93
C ILE A 238 -9.07 -11.66 10.17
N ALA A 239 -8.79 -10.58 10.91
CA ALA A 239 -9.65 -9.42 10.99
C ALA A 239 -9.09 -8.30 10.09
N PHE A 240 -9.96 -7.60 9.35
CA PHE A 240 -9.55 -6.56 8.41
C PHE A 240 -10.68 -5.62 8.06
N ILE A 241 -10.36 -4.48 7.46
CA ILE A 241 -11.35 -3.58 6.86
C ILE A 241 -11.27 -3.73 5.33
N LEU A 242 -12.36 -4.18 4.72
CA LEU A 242 -12.55 -4.15 3.27
C LEU A 242 -12.98 -2.76 2.84
N THR A 243 -12.42 -2.23 1.75
CA THR A 243 -12.81 -0.93 1.19
C THR A 243 -13.55 -1.08 -0.14
N GLN A 244 -14.29 -0.05 -0.54
CA GLN A 244 -14.96 0.01 -1.85
C GLN A 244 -13.99 -0.12 -3.03
N ASP A 245 -12.73 0.30 -2.85
CA ASP A 245 -11.67 0.23 -3.86
C ASP A 245 -10.94 -1.12 -3.85
N PHE A 246 -11.53 -2.10 -3.17
CA PHE A 246 -11.03 -3.47 -3.04
C PHE A 246 -9.62 -3.52 -2.45
N THR A 247 -9.35 -2.74 -1.42
CA THR A 247 -8.13 -2.81 -0.62
C THR A 247 -8.45 -3.32 0.79
N LEU A 248 -7.49 -4.00 1.39
CA LEU A 248 -7.56 -4.49 2.76
C LEU A 248 -6.77 -3.56 3.68
N LYS A 249 -7.39 -3.09 4.76
CA LYS A 249 -6.75 -2.20 5.74
C LYS A 249 -6.82 -2.79 7.14
N ARG A 250 -5.92 -2.37 8.01
CA ARG A 250 -5.89 -2.78 9.43
C ARG A 250 -5.94 -4.28 9.62
N ILE A 251 -5.22 -5.02 8.78
CA ILE A 251 -5.19 -6.48 8.85
C ILE A 251 -4.56 -6.90 10.18
N GLN A 252 -5.26 -7.76 10.91
CA GLN A 252 -4.82 -8.41 12.12
C GLN A 252 -4.90 -9.93 11.90
N TYR A 253 -3.78 -10.58 12.03
CA TYR A 253 -3.73 -12.04 12.01
C TYR A 253 -3.95 -12.53 13.43
N LEU A 254 -4.97 -13.33 13.63
CA LEU A 254 -5.34 -13.81 14.95
C LEU A 254 -4.39 -14.91 15.43
N ASP A 255 -4.41 -15.20 16.71
CA ASP A 255 -3.38 -16.00 17.41
C ASP A 255 -3.05 -17.33 16.72
N VAL A 256 -4.06 -17.99 16.17
CA VAL A 256 -3.88 -19.30 15.48
C VAL A 256 -2.82 -19.25 14.38
N LEU A 257 -2.85 -18.23 13.51
CA LEU A 257 -1.87 -18.10 12.43
C LEU A 257 -0.48 -17.67 12.92
N GLN A 258 -0.44 -16.85 13.97
CA GLN A 258 0.83 -16.41 14.54
C GLN A 258 1.54 -17.53 15.29
N GLU A 259 0.82 -18.27 16.12
CA GLU A 259 1.34 -19.44 16.84
C GLU A 259 1.83 -20.53 15.88
N GLU A 260 1.11 -20.76 14.77
CA GLU A 260 1.53 -21.70 13.74
C GLU A 260 2.85 -21.27 13.07
N ALA A 261 3.02 -19.99 12.76
CA ALA A 261 4.26 -19.47 12.20
C ALA A 261 5.43 -19.58 13.19
N GLU A 262 5.20 -19.27 14.48
CA GLU A 262 6.21 -19.36 15.54
C GLU A 262 6.64 -20.81 15.79
N SER A 263 5.72 -21.77 15.67
CA SER A 263 6.04 -23.20 15.83
C SER A 263 6.89 -23.80 14.70
N ASN A 264 6.92 -23.12 13.54
CA ASN A 264 7.64 -23.57 12.34
C ASN A 264 8.97 -22.85 12.10
N GLY A 265 9.44 -22.00 13.02
CA GLY A 265 10.67 -21.22 12.84
C GLY A 265 11.49 -21.04 14.11
N ASP A 266 12.74 -21.56 14.10
CA ASP A 266 13.68 -21.43 15.22
C ASP A 266 14.60 -20.21 15.10
N ASP A 267 14.73 -19.62 13.90
CA ASP A 267 15.53 -18.43 13.62
C ASP A 267 14.77 -17.40 12.78
N ALA A 268 15.38 -16.23 12.56
CA ALA A 268 14.75 -15.13 11.86
C ALA A 268 14.40 -15.48 10.40
N ALA A 269 15.18 -16.32 9.74
CA ALA A 269 14.96 -16.69 8.34
C ALA A 269 13.83 -17.71 8.22
N SER A 270 13.83 -18.76 9.04
CA SER A 270 12.76 -19.77 9.07
C SER A 270 11.43 -19.19 9.52
N LEU A 271 11.44 -18.28 10.52
CA LEU A 271 10.23 -17.56 10.94
C LEU A 271 9.69 -16.65 9.82
N ALA A 272 10.57 -15.93 9.10
CA ALA A 272 10.16 -15.11 7.97
C ALA A 272 9.57 -15.95 6.84
N PHE A 273 10.19 -17.10 6.53
CA PHE A 273 9.74 -18.08 5.54
C PHE A 273 8.33 -18.61 5.89
N ALA A 274 8.15 -19.12 7.10
CA ALA A 274 6.87 -19.64 7.57
C ALA A 274 5.77 -18.57 7.58
N SER A 275 6.09 -17.38 8.14
CA SER A 275 5.15 -16.26 8.18
C SER A 275 4.73 -15.80 6.78
N GLN A 276 5.65 -15.79 5.81
CA GLN A 276 5.35 -15.39 4.44
C GLN A 276 4.38 -16.37 3.77
N ILE A 277 4.62 -17.66 3.88
CA ILE A 277 3.75 -18.70 3.30
C ILE A 277 2.37 -18.65 3.95
N LEU A 278 2.29 -18.75 5.28
CA LEU A 278 1.02 -18.76 5.99
C LEU A 278 0.18 -17.51 5.75
N MET A 279 0.81 -16.35 5.78
CA MET A 279 0.16 -15.09 5.48
C MET A 279 -0.40 -15.07 4.05
N THR A 280 0.42 -15.45 3.07
CA THR A 280 0.03 -15.43 1.66
C THR A 280 -1.09 -16.42 1.38
N GLU A 281 -0.99 -17.65 1.87
CA GLU A 281 -2.02 -18.68 1.72
C GLU A 281 -3.36 -18.22 2.29
N ALA A 282 -3.36 -17.71 3.52
CA ALA A 282 -4.58 -17.25 4.18
C ALA A 282 -5.22 -16.05 3.45
N ILE A 283 -4.40 -15.06 3.05
CA ILE A 283 -4.90 -13.88 2.31
C ILE A 283 -5.42 -14.29 0.93
N SER A 284 -4.68 -15.10 0.17
CA SER A 284 -5.08 -15.48 -1.19
C SER A 284 -6.34 -16.34 -1.19
N THR A 285 -6.46 -17.30 -0.26
CA THR A 285 -7.69 -18.11 -0.07
C THR A 285 -8.87 -17.22 0.29
N MET A 286 -8.69 -16.28 1.22
CA MET A 286 -9.74 -15.31 1.59
C MET A 286 -10.15 -14.45 0.40
N LEU A 287 -9.20 -13.99 -0.42
CA LEU A 287 -9.49 -13.19 -1.62
C LEU A 287 -10.26 -14.00 -2.67
N GLU A 288 -9.90 -15.26 -2.91
CA GLU A 288 -10.63 -16.14 -3.84
C GLU A 288 -12.08 -16.34 -3.39
N GLU A 289 -12.30 -16.57 -2.10
CA GLU A 289 -13.63 -16.71 -1.52
C GLU A 289 -14.42 -15.39 -1.66
N LEU A 290 -13.82 -14.25 -1.33
CA LEU A 290 -14.43 -12.93 -1.46
C LEU A 290 -14.79 -12.61 -2.93
N VAL A 291 -13.90 -12.91 -3.87
CA VAL A 291 -14.14 -12.73 -5.31
C VAL A 291 -15.30 -13.60 -5.78
N SER A 292 -15.46 -14.82 -5.25
CA SER A 292 -16.59 -15.68 -5.59
C SER A 292 -17.94 -15.05 -5.21
N TYR A 293 -18.04 -14.40 -4.05
CA TYR A 293 -19.24 -13.67 -3.63
C TYR A 293 -19.49 -12.38 -4.43
N LEU A 294 -18.43 -11.82 -5.02
CA LEU A 294 -18.53 -10.69 -5.97
C LEU A 294 -18.86 -11.13 -7.40
N GLY A 295 -19.18 -12.41 -7.60
CA GLY A 295 -19.59 -12.98 -8.88
C GLY A 295 -18.43 -13.34 -9.81
N GLY A 296 -17.20 -13.32 -9.33
CA GLY A 296 -15.98 -13.57 -10.08
C GLY A 296 -15.40 -12.31 -10.73
N TRP A 297 -14.27 -12.48 -11.41
CA TRP A 297 -13.61 -11.40 -12.15
C TRP A 297 -14.46 -10.94 -13.34
N GLN A 298 -14.42 -9.65 -13.63
CA GLN A 298 -14.96 -9.09 -14.87
C GLN A 298 -13.94 -9.36 -15.98
N GLU A 299 -14.40 -9.92 -17.11
CA GLU A 299 -13.61 -10.17 -18.31
C GLU A 299 -13.24 -8.87 -19.05
#